data_c6cfc5e31b6e3fb7f36808912bdbefa0
#
_entry.id   c6cfc5e31b6e3fb7f36808912bdbefa0
#
_cell.length_a   1.000
_cell.length_b   1.000
_cell.length_c   1.000
_cell.angle_alpha   90.00
_cell.angle_beta   90.00
_cell.angle_gamma   90.00
#
_symmetry.space_group_name_H-M   'P 1'
#
loop_
_entity.id
_entity.type
_entity.pdbx_description
1 polymer ?
#
loop_
_entity_poly.entity_id
_entity_poly.type
_entity_poly.pdbx_seq_one_letter_code
_entity_poly.pdbx_strand_id
1 'polypeptide(L)'
;ILITTVKNLFEIYPTIGFFESVKTFNIGDKLSITNLEEILSSLNYLKTNKIDGINQYSLRGGIADIYTPIYKNPLRVELFDDHIESIRYFDPDSQLSIDKINSFNISKGSIPSLDELSIKIFKDNWREYFQHNDERLCEIFQKLKSGINPEGSEIYLPFFLKTHSNFFDLFGNYKFLKSTGFTNESVNEYQEFIS
;
A
#
# COMPACT_ATOMS: atom_id res chain seq x y z
N ILE A 1 1.64 14.74 -15.68
CA ILE A 1 1.31 13.80 -16.78
C ILE A 1 1.37 12.40 -16.18
N LEU A 2 0.28 11.63 -16.31
CA LEU A 2 0.23 10.23 -15.96
C LEU A 2 0.24 9.42 -17.25
N ILE A 3 1.12 8.43 -17.32
CA ILE A 3 1.19 7.46 -18.42
C ILE A 3 0.76 6.12 -17.88
N THR A 4 -0.20 5.47 -18.52
CA THR A 4 -0.73 4.19 -18.08
C THR A 4 -0.99 3.25 -19.25
N THR A 5 -1.25 1.99 -18.95
CA THR A 5 -1.57 0.94 -19.93
C THR A 5 -3.07 0.66 -19.96
N VAL A 6 -3.55 -0.01 -21.03
CA VAL A 6 -4.93 -0.48 -21.12
C VAL A 6 -5.32 -1.32 -19.92
N LYS A 7 -4.46 -2.23 -19.51
CA LYS A 7 -4.65 -3.09 -18.33
C LYS A 7 -5.09 -2.28 -17.11
N ASN A 8 -4.33 -1.23 -16.76
CA ASN A 8 -4.62 -0.44 -15.56
C ASN A 8 -5.96 0.31 -15.63
N LEU A 9 -6.52 0.55 -16.81
CA LEU A 9 -7.82 1.19 -16.93
C LEU A 9 -9.00 0.30 -16.48
N PHE A 10 -8.80 -1.01 -16.49
CA PHE A 10 -9.82 -2.00 -16.14
C PHE A 10 -9.60 -2.64 -14.76
N GLU A 11 -8.50 -2.31 -14.09
CA GLU A 11 -8.27 -2.77 -12.72
C GLU A 11 -9.13 -2.01 -11.72
N ILE A 12 -9.40 -2.66 -10.59
CA ILE A 12 -10.04 -2.03 -9.44
C ILE A 12 -8.97 -1.45 -8.50
N TYR A 13 -9.30 -0.33 -7.89
CA TYR A 13 -8.39 0.42 -7.02
C TYR A 13 -9.06 0.73 -5.67
N PRO A 14 -8.27 0.95 -4.61
CA PRO A 14 -8.79 1.59 -3.41
C PRO A 14 -9.38 2.96 -3.75
N THR A 15 -10.43 3.37 -3.05
CA THR A 15 -10.98 4.73 -3.20
C THR A 15 -9.96 5.79 -2.80
N ILE A 16 -10.13 7.02 -3.27
CA ILE A 16 -9.23 8.13 -2.93
C ILE A 16 -9.14 8.34 -1.40
N GLY A 17 -10.24 8.17 -0.68
CA GLY A 17 -10.27 8.28 0.79
C GLY A 17 -9.41 7.25 1.52
N PHE A 18 -9.05 6.12 0.87
CA PHE A 18 -8.07 5.19 1.41
C PHE A 18 -6.68 5.82 1.48
N PHE A 19 -6.33 6.63 0.50
CA PHE A 19 -5.02 7.29 0.40
C PHE A 19 -4.97 8.61 1.18
N GLU A 20 -6.11 9.21 1.52
CA GLU A 20 -6.21 10.46 2.28
C GLU A 20 -5.90 10.31 3.77
N SER A 21 -5.87 9.09 4.30
CA SER A 21 -5.49 8.82 5.70
C SER A 21 -3.98 8.95 5.91
N VAL A 22 -3.43 10.12 5.62
CA VAL A 22 -2.01 10.44 5.82
C VAL A 22 -1.82 11.14 7.14
N LYS A 23 -0.89 10.63 7.97
CA LYS A 23 -0.42 11.31 9.18
C LYS A 23 0.90 12.00 8.90
N THR A 24 0.97 13.28 9.19
CA THR A 24 2.19 14.09 9.06
C THR A 24 2.84 14.26 10.42
N PHE A 25 4.15 14.12 10.46
CA PHE A 25 4.99 14.31 11.63
C PHE A 25 6.15 15.25 11.30
N ASN A 26 6.50 16.11 12.24
CA ASN A 26 7.57 17.09 12.10
C ASN A 26 8.63 16.90 13.19
N ILE A 27 9.85 17.35 12.94
CA ILE A 27 10.87 17.45 13.99
C ILE A 27 10.31 18.31 15.13
N GLY A 28 10.48 17.85 16.37
CA GLY A 28 9.96 18.47 17.58
C GLY A 28 8.55 18.05 17.98
N ASP A 29 7.81 17.34 17.13
CA ASP A 29 6.51 16.81 17.52
C ASP A 29 6.63 15.82 18.67
N LYS A 30 5.67 15.84 19.59
CA LYS A 30 5.59 14.88 20.68
C LYS A 30 5.10 13.54 20.16
N LEU A 31 5.97 12.54 20.23
CA LEU A 31 5.72 11.18 19.75
C LEU A 31 6.57 10.19 20.53
N SER A 32 5.94 9.32 21.30
CA SER A 32 6.64 8.20 21.93
C SER A 32 6.81 7.04 20.96
N ILE A 33 7.81 6.19 21.21
CA ILE A 33 8.04 4.99 20.41
C ILE A 33 6.83 4.05 20.44
N THR A 34 6.14 3.96 21.58
CA THR A 34 4.93 3.15 21.76
C THR A 34 3.77 3.69 20.92
N ASN A 35 3.54 5.00 20.96
CA ASN A 35 2.50 5.62 20.14
C ASN A 35 2.77 5.46 18.63
N LEU A 36 4.04 5.58 18.23
CA LEU A 36 4.43 5.35 16.83
C LEU A 36 4.16 3.90 16.42
N GLU A 37 4.47 2.93 17.27
CA GLU A 37 4.19 1.52 17.04
C GLU A 37 2.69 1.24 16.89
N GLU A 38 1.86 1.78 17.78
CA GLU A 38 0.40 1.68 17.69
C GLU A 38 -0.14 2.25 16.37
N ILE A 39 0.36 3.43 15.98
CA ILE A 39 0.00 4.07 14.70
C ILE A 39 0.37 3.17 13.52
N LEU A 40 1.62 2.69 13.45
CA LEU A 40 2.10 1.85 12.36
C LEU A 40 1.31 0.53 12.27
N SER A 41 1.05 -0.11 13.41
CA SER A 41 0.25 -1.33 13.48
C SER A 41 -1.20 -1.08 13.01
N SER A 42 -1.81 0.03 13.42
CA SER A 42 -3.18 0.41 12.99
C SER A 42 -3.26 0.73 11.49
N LEU A 43 -2.14 1.07 10.88
CA LEU A 43 -2.01 1.36 9.45
C LEU A 43 -1.54 0.14 8.63
N ASN A 44 -1.54 -1.06 9.22
CA ASN A 44 -1.15 -2.33 8.60
C ASN A 44 0.33 -2.40 8.17
N TYR A 45 1.23 -1.80 8.96
CA TYR A 45 2.66 -2.03 8.78
C TYR A 45 3.11 -3.27 9.56
N LEU A 46 3.99 -4.05 8.94
CA LEU A 46 4.56 -5.25 9.53
C LEU A 46 5.81 -4.93 10.35
N LYS A 47 5.83 -5.33 11.61
CA LYS A 47 7.03 -5.22 12.45
C LYS A 47 8.05 -6.28 12.05
N THR A 48 9.30 -5.85 11.82
CA THR A 48 10.43 -6.71 11.45
C THR A 48 11.66 -6.35 12.27
N ASN A 49 12.65 -7.22 12.30
CA ASN A 49 13.93 -6.93 12.95
C ASN A 49 14.81 -5.98 12.10
N LYS A 50 14.73 -6.11 10.77
CA LYS A 50 15.37 -5.25 9.78
C LYS A 50 14.39 -5.07 8.63
N ILE A 51 14.21 -3.84 8.18
CA ILE A 51 13.34 -3.56 7.04
C ILE A 51 14.06 -3.88 5.73
N ASP A 52 13.35 -4.53 4.82
CA ASP A 52 13.80 -4.90 3.47
C ASP A 52 12.71 -4.65 2.41
N GLY A 53 11.50 -4.23 2.84
CA GLY A 53 10.37 -3.99 1.96
C GLY A 53 9.44 -2.89 2.43
N ILE A 54 8.59 -2.42 1.51
CA ILE A 54 7.54 -1.42 1.78
C ILE A 54 6.54 -1.97 2.80
N ASN A 55 5.94 -1.08 3.60
CA ASN A 55 5.00 -1.40 4.68
C ASN A 55 5.63 -2.17 5.85
N GLN A 56 6.92 -2.08 6.01
CA GLN A 56 7.62 -2.63 7.16
C GLN A 56 8.14 -1.53 8.09
N TYR A 57 8.27 -1.87 9.36
CA TYR A 57 8.96 -1.04 10.34
C TYR A 57 9.79 -1.88 11.31
N SER A 58 10.83 -1.27 11.86
CA SER A 58 11.70 -1.84 12.88
C SER A 58 11.94 -0.82 13.98
N LEU A 59 11.90 -1.25 15.24
CA LEU A 59 12.12 -0.39 16.40
C LEU A 59 13.32 -0.89 17.18
N ARG A 60 14.25 0.03 17.52
CA ARG A 60 15.47 -0.26 18.29
C ARG A 60 15.78 0.90 19.23
N GLY A 61 15.43 0.76 20.52
CA GLY A 61 15.54 1.86 21.48
C GLY A 61 14.68 3.05 21.05
N GLY A 62 15.28 4.21 20.90
CA GLY A 62 14.61 5.43 20.42
C GLY A 62 14.64 5.60 18.90
N ILE A 63 14.96 4.57 18.12
CA ILE A 63 15.07 4.64 16.65
C ILE A 63 13.95 3.81 16.02
N ALA A 64 13.24 4.43 15.10
CA ALA A 64 12.25 3.77 14.24
C ALA A 64 12.69 3.84 12.78
N ASP A 65 12.90 2.69 12.16
CA ASP A 65 13.06 2.56 10.72
C ASP A 65 11.71 2.23 10.10
N ILE A 66 11.26 2.99 9.09
CA ILE A 66 9.93 2.87 8.51
C ILE A 66 10.04 2.91 6.99
N TYR A 67 9.49 1.90 6.30
CA TYR A 67 9.40 1.92 4.85
C TYR A 67 7.96 2.13 4.40
N THR A 68 7.58 3.38 4.24
CA THR A 68 6.25 3.78 3.77
C THR A 68 6.17 3.76 2.24
N PRO A 69 5.00 3.45 1.65
CA PRO A 69 4.82 3.47 0.18
C PRO A 69 4.89 4.87 -0.44
N ILE A 70 4.90 5.93 0.37
CA ILE A 70 4.95 7.31 -0.11
C ILE A 70 6.34 7.67 -0.67
N TYR A 71 7.40 7.09 -0.12
CA TYR A 71 8.77 7.47 -0.43
C TYR A 71 9.55 6.34 -1.08
N LYS A 72 10.48 6.71 -1.96
CA LYS A 72 11.37 5.75 -2.62
C LYS A 72 12.31 5.04 -1.65
N ASN A 73 12.79 5.77 -0.63
CA ASN A 73 13.71 5.26 0.37
C ASN A 73 13.04 5.19 1.73
N PRO A 74 13.42 4.24 2.59
CA PRO A 74 12.92 4.17 3.95
C PRO A 74 13.40 5.36 4.79
N LEU A 75 12.66 5.60 5.87
CA LEU A 75 12.89 6.66 6.83
C LEU A 75 13.50 6.09 8.11
N ARG A 76 14.45 6.79 8.68
CA ARG A 76 14.93 6.62 10.06
C ARG A 76 14.52 7.83 10.88
N VAL A 77 13.70 7.58 11.89
CA VAL A 77 13.19 8.58 12.84
C VAL A 77 13.87 8.33 14.18
N GLU A 78 14.54 9.31 14.69
CA GLU A 78 15.15 9.26 16.02
C GLU A 78 14.26 10.02 17.00
N LEU A 79 13.94 9.36 18.11
CA LEU A 79 13.09 9.87 19.17
C LEU A 79 13.94 10.04 20.43
N PHE A 80 13.85 11.21 21.05
CA PHE A 80 14.47 11.50 22.33
C PHE A 80 13.44 12.14 23.26
N ASP A 81 13.29 11.62 24.47
CA ASP A 81 12.36 12.12 25.48
C ASP A 81 10.94 12.37 24.94
N ASP A 82 10.40 11.37 24.23
CA ASP A 82 9.09 11.41 23.55
C ASP A 82 8.91 12.53 22.52
N HIS A 83 9.99 13.00 21.91
CA HIS A 83 9.94 13.96 20.81
C HIS A 83 10.76 13.47 19.62
N ILE A 84 10.34 13.86 18.41
CA ILE A 84 11.10 13.60 17.20
C ILE A 84 12.32 14.51 17.16
N GLU A 85 13.51 13.93 17.31
CA GLU A 85 14.78 14.66 17.29
C GLU A 85 15.33 14.80 15.87
N SER A 86 15.29 13.74 15.09
CA SER A 86 15.78 13.75 13.71
C SER A 86 15.00 12.81 12.80
N ILE A 87 14.95 13.18 11.52
CA ILE A 87 14.35 12.38 10.45
C ILE A 87 15.30 12.37 9.27
N ARG A 88 15.56 11.18 8.70
CA ARG A 88 16.41 11.04 7.51
C ARG A 88 15.99 9.87 6.65
N TYR A 89 16.25 9.97 5.35
CA TYR A 89 16.25 8.82 4.47
C TYR A 89 17.52 8.01 4.69
N PHE A 90 17.42 6.70 4.47
CA PHE A 90 18.59 5.83 4.47
C PHE A 90 18.47 4.73 3.42
N ASP A 91 19.59 4.18 3.04
CA ASP A 91 19.66 3.05 2.13
C ASP A 91 19.53 1.74 2.93
N PRO A 92 18.55 0.88 2.63
CA PRO A 92 18.27 -0.31 3.43
C PRO A 92 19.38 -1.38 3.35
N ASP A 93 20.16 -1.40 2.28
CA ASP A 93 21.24 -2.38 2.10
C ASP A 93 22.49 -1.96 2.86
N SER A 94 23.00 -0.76 2.60
CA SER A 94 24.20 -0.23 3.23
C SER A 94 23.96 0.35 4.63
N GLN A 95 22.71 0.63 5.01
CA GLN A 95 22.30 1.31 6.25
C GLN A 95 22.82 2.77 6.37
N LEU A 96 23.37 3.33 5.30
CA LEU A 96 23.90 4.69 5.30
C LEU A 96 22.77 5.72 5.14
N SER A 97 22.90 6.82 5.88
CA SER A 97 22.00 7.97 5.73
C SER A 97 22.21 8.63 4.39
N ILE A 98 21.09 9.05 3.75
CA ILE A 98 21.08 9.76 2.47
C ILE A 98 20.90 11.24 2.74
N ASP A 99 19.68 11.65 3.09
CA ASP A 99 19.31 13.06 3.30
C ASP A 99 18.52 13.23 4.60
N LYS A 100 18.71 14.38 5.28
CA LYS A 100 17.86 14.81 6.39
C LYS A 100 16.65 15.56 5.88
N ILE A 101 15.50 15.33 6.53
CA ILE A 101 14.25 16.03 6.24
C ILE A 101 13.63 16.54 7.53
N ASN A 102 12.75 17.54 7.44
CA ASN A 102 12.11 18.17 8.61
C ASN A 102 10.75 17.56 8.96
N SER A 103 10.14 16.86 8.02
CA SER A 103 8.83 16.23 8.21
C SER A 103 8.70 14.97 7.37
N PHE A 104 7.81 14.07 7.78
CA PHE A 104 7.45 12.89 7.01
C PHE A 104 5.96 12.56 7.11
N ASN A 105 5.50 11.81 6.15
CA ASN A 105 4.12 11.35 6.05
C ASN A 105 4.06 9.83 6.17
N ILE A 106 3.07 9.33 6.88
CA ILE A 106 2.73 7.90 6.90
C ILE A 106 1.32 7.75 6.34
N SER A 107 1.18 6.96 5.29
CA SER A 107 -0.11 6.53 4.75
C SER A 107 -0.48 5.16 5.27
N LYS A 108 -1.70 4.75 5.05
CA LYS A 108 -2.12 3.36 5.26
C LYS A 108 -1.26 2.42 4.42
N GLY A 109 -0.89 1.29 5.00
CA GLY A 109 -0.13 0.27 4.30
C GLY A 109 -0.92 -0.32 3.11
N SER A 110 -0.22 -0.70 2.06
CA SER A 110 -0.80 -1.34 0.87
C SER A 110 -1.01 -2.86 1.05
N ILE A 111 -0.53 -3.44 2.15
CA ILE A 111 -0.75 -4.85 2.47
C ILE A 111 -2.16 -5.05 3.01
N PRO A 112 -2.93 -6.02 2.50
CA PRO A 112 -4.24 -6.32 3.03
C PRO A 112 -4.22 -6.68 4.52
N SER A 113 -5.17 -6.17 5.29
CA SER A 113 -5.45 -6.71 6.63
C SER A 113 -6.08 -8.09 6.49
N LEU A 114 -5.59 -9.06 7.26
CA LEU A 114 -6.08 -10.45 7.24
C LEU A 114 -6.90 -10.79 8.50
N ASP A 115 -7.55 -9.78 9.10
CA ASP A 115 -8.55 -10.02 10.14
C ASP A 115 -9.82 -10.68 9.57
N GLU A 116 -10.64 -11.25 10.45
CA GLU A 116 -11.83 -12.01 10.05
C GLU A 116 -12.81 -11.21 9.18
N LEU A 117 -12.98 -9.91 9.49
CA LEU A 117 -13.88 -9.03 8.72
C LEU A 117 -13.32 -8.77 7.32
N SER A 118 -12.05 -8.46 7.23
CA SER A 118 -11.36 -8.20 5.96
C SER A 118 -11.33 -9.45 5.08
N ILE A 119 -11.07 -10.63 5.66
CA ILE A 119 -11.13 -11.91 4.93
C ILE A 119 -12.56 -12.21 4.45
N LYS A 120 -13.59 -11.87 5.22
CA LYS A 120 -14.98 -12.03 4.77
C LYS A 120 -15.26 -11.14 3.57
N ILE A 121 -14.92 -9.86 3.64
CA ILE A 121 -15.09 -8.90 2.52
C ILE A 121 -14.33 -9.40 1.29
N PHE A 122 -13.09 -9.84 1.46
CA PHE A 122 -12.28 -10.42 0.39
C PHE A 122 -12.99 -11.58 -0.34
N LYS A 123 -13.53 -12.53 0.41
CA LYS A 123 -14.25 -13.68 -0.19
C LYS A 123 -15.49 -13.25 -0.97
N ASP A 124 -16.26 -12.30 -0.44
CA ASP A 124 -17.47 -11.82 -1.07
C ASP A 124 -17.14 -11.06 -2.36
N ASN A 125 -16.19 -10.12 -2.32
CA ASN A 125 -15.73 -9.36 -3.50
C ASN A 125 -15.06 -10.25 -4.55
N TRP A 126 -14.27 -11.24 -4.11
CA TRP A 126 -13.63 -12.19 -5.04
C TRP A 126 -14.67 -12.97 -5.83
N ARG A 127 -15.70 -13.49 -5.18
CA ARG A 127 -16.79 -14.23 -5.81
C ARG A 127 -17.60 -13.40 -6.77
N GLU A 128 -17.85 -12.16 -6.40
CA GLU A 128 -18.56 -11.20 -7.26
C GLU A 128 -17.73 -10.87 -8.52
N TYR A 129 -16.43 -10.69 -8.39
CA TYR A 129 -15.56 -10.32 -9.50
C TYR A 129 -15.21 -11.51 -10.42
N PHE A 130 -14.90 -12.66 -9.82
CA PHE A 130 -14.49 -13.88 -10.53
C PHE A 130 -15.60 -14.95 -10.57
N GLN A 131 -16.79 -14.57 -10.99
CA GLN A 131 -18.04 -15.36 -10.89
C GLN A 131 -17.96 -16.81 -11.38
N HIS A 132 -17.06 -17.12 -12.31
CA HIS A 132 -16.98 -18.43 -12.97
C HIS A 132 -15.73 -19.25 -12.60
N ASN A 133 -14.85 -18.72 -11.77
CA ASN A 133 -13.61 -19.38 -11.40
C ASN A 133 -13.75 -20.22 -10.12
N ASP A 134 -13.27 -21.45 -10.16
CA ASP A 134 -13.24 -22.31 -8.98
C ASP A 134 -12.18 -21.81 -7.97
N GLU A 135 -12.66 -21.15 -6.91
CA GLU A 135 -11.82 -20.64 -5.81
C GLU A 135 -10.86 -21.70 -5.25
N ARG A 136 -11.24 -22.98 -5.30
CA ARG A 136 -10.44 -24.09 -4.73
C ARG A 136 -9.14 -24.31 -5.51
N LEU A 137 -9.12 -23.97 -6.79
CA LEU A 137 -7.97 -24.12 -7.67
C LEU A 137 -7.06 -22.88 -7.66
N CYS A 138 -7.50 -21.77 -7.08
CA CYS A 138 -6.71 -20.53 -7.02
C CYS A 138 -5.82 -20.51 -5.76
N GLU A 139 -4.53 -20.75 -5.94
CA GLU A 139 -3.56 -20.80 -4.84
C GLU A 139 -3.51 -19.49 -4.04
N ILE A 140 -3.53 -18.34 -4.71
CA ILE A 140 -3.51 -17.04 -4.06
C ILE A 140 -4.74 -16.81 -3.19
N PHE A 141 -5.93 -17.18 -3.69
CA PHE A 141 -7.17 -17.11 -2.92
C PHE A 141 -7.10 -17.96 -1.65
N GLN A 142 -6.59 -19.20 -1.76
CA GLN A 142 -6.47 -20.09 -0.61
C GLN A 142 -5.49 -19.56 0.45
N LYS A 143 -4.36 -18.98 0.04
CA LYS A 143 -3.38 -18.35 0.94
C LYS A 143 -4.00 -17.17 1.67
N LEU A 144 -4.55 -16.20 0.94
CA LEU A 144 -5.17 -15.00 1.52
C LEU A 144 -6.34 -15.34 2.45
N LYS A 145 -7.21 -16.27 2.05
CA LYS A 145 -8.32 -16.76 2.87
C LYS A 145 -7.87 -17.41 4.18
N SER A 146 -6.71 -18.08 4.18
CA SER A 146 -6.14 -18.73 5.38
C SER A 146 -5.32 -17.79 6.26
N GLY A 147 -5.27 -16.49 5.95
CA GLY A 147 -4.50 -15.50 6.72
C GLY A 147 -3.01 -15.48 6.36
N ILE A 148 -2.63 -16.03 5.22
CA ILE A 148 -1.26 -15.97 4.69
C ILE A 148 -1.20 -14.84 3.67
N ASN A 149 -0.26 -13.91 3.86
CA ASN A 149 -0.06 -12.77 2.96
C ASN A 149 1.17 -13.04 2.07
N PRO A 150 1.00 -13.60 0.86
CA PRO A 150 2.12 -13.88 -0.03
C PRO A 150 2.69 -12.60 -0.63
N GLU A 151 3.92 -12.66 -1.09
CA GLU A 151 4.56 -11.59 -1.87
C GLU A 151 3.70 -11.23 -3.08
N GLY A 152 3.56 -9.93 -3.37
CA GLY A 152 2.71 -9.44 -4.46
C GLY A 152 1.21 -9.38 -4.12
N SER A 153 0.81 -9.67 -2.88
CA SER A 153 -0.60 -9.65 -2.46
C SER A 153 -1.23 -8.25 -2.42
N GLU A 154 -0.42 -7.20 -2.48
CA GLU A 154 -0.87 -5.81 -2.51
C GLU A 154 -1.78 -5.51 -3.70
N ILE A 155 -1.64 -6.20 -4.83
CA ILE A 155 -2.53 -6.05 -5.99
C ILE A 155 -3.97 -6.49 -5.69
N TYR A 156 -4.17 -7.34 -4.68
CA TYR A 156 -5.48 -7.80 -4.25
C TYR A 156 -6.10 -6.94 -3.14
N LEU A 157 -5.39 -5.89 -2.68
CA LEU A 157 -5.89 -4.98 -1.64
C LEU A 157 -7.32 -4.47 -1.90
N PRO A 158 -7.72 -4.11 -3.13
CA PRO A 158 -9.09 -3.65 -3.39
C PRO A 158 -10.16 -4.66 -3.00
N PHE A 159 -9.88 -5.95 -3.08
CA PHE A 159 -10.84 -7.00 -2.68
C PHE A 159 -11.09 -7.07 -1.17
N PHE A 160 -10.20 -6.49 -0.35
CA PHE A 160 -10.34 -6.41 1.11
C PHE A 160 -11.09 -5.17 1.57
N LEU A 161 -11.54 -4.31 0.64
CA LEU A 161 -12.20 -3.05 0.94
C LEU A 161 -13.70 -3.16 0.65
N LYS A 162 -14.51 -2.51 1.49
CA LYS A 162 -15.97 -2.42 1.27
C LYS A 162 -16.34 -1.60 0.03
N THR A 163 -15.49 -0.66 -0.31
CA THR A 163 -15.66 0.22 -1.47
C THR A 163 -14.35 0.30 -2.25
N HIS A 164 -14.46 0.26 -3.54
CA HIS A 164 -13.35 0.40 -4.48
C HIS A 164 -13.73 1.36 -5.60
N SER A 165 -12.74 1.79 -6.36
CA SER A 165 -12.88 2.73 -7.47
C SER A 165 -12.35 2.10 -8.75
N ASN A 166 -12.81 2.58 -9.90
CA ASN A 166 -12.13 2.36 -11.16
C ASN A 166 -11.02 3.43 -11.36
N PHE A 167 -10.21 3.25 -12.38
CA PHE A 167 -9.11 4.18 -12.69
C PHE A 167 -9.61 5.63 -12.83
N PHE A 168 -10.76 5.84 -13.45
CA PHE A 168 -11.28 7.18 -13.77
C PHE A 168 -11.80 7.91 -12.53
N ASP A 169 -12.29 7.18 -11.54
CA ASP A 169 -12.81 7.76 -10.29
C ASP A 169 -11.68 8.33 -9.42
N LEU A 170 -10.43 7.83 -9.59
CA LEU A 170 -9.27 8.30 -8.82
C LEU A 170 -8.75 9.66 -9.28
N PHE A 171 -9.04 10.03 -10.52
CA PHE A 171 -8.54 11.26 -11.12
C PHE A 171 -9.73 12.15 -11.49
N GLY A 172 -9.80 13.35 -10.92
CA GLY A 172 -10.85 14.32 -11.20
C GLY A 172 -10.86 14.83 -12.66
N ASN A 173 -10.72 16.12 -12.89
CA ASN A 173 -10.69 16.71 -14.23
C ASN A 173 -9.36 16.41 -14.95
N TYR A 174 -9.39 15.51 -15.91
CA TYR A 174 -8.23 15.16 -16.74
C TYR A 174 -8.58 15.19 -18.24
N LYS A 175 -7.56 15.38 -19.07
CA LYS A 175 -7.66 15.22 -20.51
C LYS A 175 -6.92 13.96 -20.93
N PHE A 176 -7.62 13.07 -21.60
CA PHE A 176 -7.01 11.88 -22.21
C PHE A 176 -6.25 12.25 -23.46
N LEU A 177 -5.00 11.82 -23.52
CA LEU A 177 -4.22 11.76 -24.76
C LEU A 177 -4.04 10.27 -25.10
N LYS A 178 -4.71 9.84 -26.14
CA LYS A 178 -4.63 8.49 -26.65
C LYS A 178 -3.42 8.35 -27.57
N SER A 179 -2.53 7.39 -27.31
CA SER A 179 -1.46 7.07 -28.27
C SER A 179 -2.03 6.37 -29.50
N THR A 180 -1.31 6.38 -30.60
CA THR A 180 -1.72 5.73 -31.86
C THR A 180 -1.90 4.23 -31.74
N GLY A 181 -1.25 3.58 -30.76
CA GLY A 181 -1.41 2.13 -30.47
C GLY A 181 -2.60 1.77 -29.57
N PHE A 182 -3.32 2.75 -29.03
CA PHE A 182 -4.51 2.51 -28.23
C PHE A 182 -5.74 2.41 -29.16
N THR A 183 -6.06 1.20 -29.58
CA THR A 183 -7.21 0.92 -30.48
C THR A 183 -8.34 0.28 -29.69
N ASN A 184 -9.56 0.29 -30.26
CA ASN A 184 -10.68 -0.48 -29.70
C ASN A 184 -10.36 -1.99 -29.69
N GLU A 185 -9.54 -2.44 -30.61
CA GLU A 185 -9.04 -3.81 -30.71
C GLU A 185 -8.21 -4.19 -29.47
N SER A 186 -7.26 -3.35 -29.06
CA SER A 186 -6.46 -3.59 -27.84
C SER A 186 -7.29 -3.57 -26.54
N VAL A 187 -8.41 -2.84 -26.53
CA VAL A 187 -9.37 -2.88 -25.42
C VAL A 187 -10.15 -4.19 -25.42
N ASN A 188 -10.65 -4.61 -26.58
CA ASN A 188 -11.41 -5.84 -26.73
C ASN A 188 -10.53 -7.07 -26.42
N GLU A 189 -9.30 -7.12 -26.94
CA GLU A 189 -8.34 -8.19 -26.63
C GLU A 189 -8.09 -8.32 -25.13
N TYR A 190 -7.96 -7.19 -24.40
CA TYR A 190 -7.79 -7.24 -22.97
C TYR A 190 -9.05 -7.70 -22.25
N GLN A 191 -10.25 -7.27 -22.67
CA GLN A 191 -11.51 -7.72 -22.09
C GLN A 191 -11.74 -9.22 -22.30
N GLU A 192 -11.39 -9.75 -23.48
CA GLU A 192 -11.43 -11.19 -23.76
C GLU A 192 -10.42 -11.98 -22.91
N PHE A 193 -9.27 -11.40 -22.63
CA PHE A 193 -8.25 -12.04 -21.79
C PHE A 193 -8.66 -12.18 -20.32
N ILE A 194 -9.48 -11.24 -19.80
CA ILE A 194 -9.92 -11.24 -18.40
C ILE A 194 -11.29 -11.87 -18.18
N SER A 195 -12.04 -12.21 -19.26
CA SER A 195 -13.32 -12.91 -19.22
C SER A 195 -13.15 -14.43 -19.19
#